data_1e343bb6a1ce7ecaeab1ddbded5f4d77
#
_entry.id   1e343bb6a1ce7ecaeab1ddbded5f4d77
#
_cell.length_a   1.000
_cell.length_b   1.000
_cell.length_c   1.000
_cell.angle_alpha   90.00
_cell.angle_beta   90.00
_cell.angle_gamma   90.00
#
_symmetry.space_group_name_H-M   'P 1'
#
loop_
_entity.id
_entity.type
_entity.pdbx_description
1 polymer ?
#
loop_
_entity_poly.entity_id
_entity_poly.type
_entity_poly.pdbx_seq_one_letter_code
_entity_poly.pdbx_strand_id
1 'polypeptide(L)'
;LTSINNEGAGKGFDLDLYEKSSKLCKISLLAHGGARNLEDVYKLFINTDIDGVIIASAFHFNYYKELLKKKKILLDGGSSFLVNKDKKNIFFFGVQELKKYLKSKNINIR
;
A
#
# COMPACT_ATOMS: atom_id res chain seq x y z
N LEU A 1 -5.66 -8.27 -9.21
CA LEU A 1 -6.94 -7.56 -9.11
C LEU A 1 -6.71 -6.15 -8.59
N THR A 2 -7.26 -5.15 -9.27
CA THR A 2 -7.14 -3.75 -8.87
C THR A 2 -8.50 -3.18 -8.52
N SER A 3 -8.62 -2.59 -7.32
CA SER A 3 -9.80 -1.78 -6.98
C SER A 3 -9.63 -0.37 -7.56
N ILE A 4 -10.27 -0.12 -8.71
CA ILE A 4 -10.18 1.15 -9.43
C ILE A 4 -10.67 2.32 -8.57
N ASN A 5 -11.70 2.11 -7.78
CA ASN A 5 -12.29 3.16 -6.92
C ASN A 5 -11.39 3.56 -5.73
N ASN A 6 -10.46 2.68 -5.33
CA ASN A 6 -9.58 2.89 -4.20
C ASN A 6 -8.15 3.20 -4.64
N GLU A 7 -7.82 2.98 -5.92
CA GLU A 7 -6.49 3.28 -6.45
C GLU A 7 -6.16 4.77 -6.32
N GLY A 8 -5.01 5.07 -5.73
CA GLY A 8 -4.57 6.45 -5.49
C GLY A 8 -5.43 7.29 -4.54
N ALA A 9 -6.57 6.75 -4.06
CA ALA A 9 -7.51 7.48 -3.23
C ALA A 9 -7.13 7.55 -1.73
N GLY A 10 -6.20 6.70 -1.27
CA GLY A 10 -5.79 6.64 0.14
C GLY A 10 -6.92 6.27 1.10
N LYS A 11 -7.86 5.44 0.63
CA LYS A 11 -9.06 5.03 1.41
C LYS A 11 -8.89 3.69 2.11
N GLY A 12 -7.80 2.98 1.90
CA GLY A 12 -7.61 1.60 2.29
C GLY A 12 -8.05 0.62 1.20
N PHE A 13 -7.78 -0.67 1.40
CA PHE A 13 -8.20 -1.70 0.45
C PHE A 13 -9.72 -1.91 0.48
N ASP A 14 -10.29 -2.28 -0.66
CA ASP A 14 -11.67 -2.72 -0.79
C ASP A 14 -11.79 -4.18 -0.32
N LEU A 15 -11.94 -4.37 0.99
CA LEU A 15 -11.94 -5.71 1.59
C LEU A 15 -13.05 -6.59 1.04
N ASP A 16 -14.23 -6.04 0.78
CA ASP A 16 -15.37 -6.79 0.22
C ASP A 16 -15.06 -7.34 -1.17
N LEU A 17 -14.43 -6.51 -2.02
CA LEU A 17 -13.99 -6.92 -3.35
C LEU A 17 -12.98 -8.08 -3.26
N TYR A 18 -11.96 -7.93 -2.41
CA TYR A 18 -10.88 -8.92 -2.30
C TYR A 18 -11.35 -10.20 -1.62
N GLU A 19 -12.19 -10.14 -0.61
CA GLU A 19 -12.77 -11.31 0.04
C GLU A 19 -13.61 -12.15 -0.95
N LYS A 20 -14.52 -11.50 -1.68
CA LYS A 20 -15.36 -12.19 -2.68
C LYS A 20 -14.52 -12.78 -3.80
N SER A 21 -13.55 -12.02 -4.30
CA SER A 21 -12.71 -12.46 -5.42
C SER A 21 -11.79 -13.62 -5.03
N SER A 22 -11.18 -13.59 -3.84
CA SER A 22 -10.29 -14.66 -3.39
C SER A 22 -11.01 -15.98 -3.19
N LYS A 23 -12.27 -15.98 -2.77
CA LYS A 23 -13.11 -17.17 -2.65
C LYS A 23 -13.52 -17.77 -4.00
N LEU A 24 -13.60 -16.94 -5.04
CA LEU A 24 -14.01 -17.39 -6.39
C LEU A 24 -12.83 -17.81 -7.27
N CYS A 25 -11.66 -17.21 -7.07
CA CYS A 25 -10.48 -17.50 -7.87
C CYS A 25 -9.76 -18.74 -7.37
N LYS A 26 -9.40 -19.63 -8.33
CA LYS A 26 -8.59 -20.83 -8.05
C LYS A 26 -7.10 -20.64 -8.36
N ILE A 27 -6.69 -19.44 -8.66
CA ILE A 27 -5.30 -19.03 -8.95
C ILE A 27 -4.85 -18.00 -7.94
N SER A 28 -3.54 -17.87 -7.78
CA SER A 28 -2.97 -16.84 -6.90
C SER A 28 -3.47 -15.44 -7.25
N LEU A 29 -3.94 -14.73 -6.24
CA LEU A 29 -4.54 -13.43 -6.40
C LEU A 29 -3.74 -12.35 -5.63
N LEU A 30 -3.30 -11.32 -6.35
CA LEU A 30 -2.62 -10.17 -5.78
C LEU A 30 -3.56 -8.97 -5.70
N ALA A 31 -3.65 -8.35 -4.52
CA ALA A 31 -4.45 -7.14 -4.34
C ALA A 31 -3.65 -5.88 -4.70
N HIS A 32 -4.27 -4.97 -5.44
CA HIS A 32 -3.71 -3.66 -5.81
C HIS A 32 -4.74 -2.55 -5.65
N GLY A 33 -4.29 -1.38 -5.23
CA GLY A 33 -5.13 -0.19 -5.08
C GLY A 33 -5.68 -0.01 -3.67
N GLY A 34 -5.28 1.09 -3.03
CA GLY A 34 -5.85 1.53 -1.76
C GLY A 34 -4.93 1.50 -0.54
N ALA A 35 -3.73 0.90 -0.60
CA ALA A 35 -2.82 0.87 0.55
C ALA A 35 -2.55 2.28 1.09
N ARG A 36 -3.01 2.56 2.30
CA ARG A 36 -2.88 3.84 2.98
C ARG A 36 -1.82 3.79 4.07
N ASN A 37 -1.79 2.69 4.83
CA ASN A 37 -0.89 2.48 5.96
C ASN A 37 -0.61 0.98 6.17
N LEU A 38 0.26 0.65 7.13
CA LEU A 38 0.64 -0.72 7.46
C LEU A 38 -0.55 -1.57 7.92
N GLU A 39 -1.46 -0.97 8.68
CA GLU A 39 -2.64 -1.63 9.23
C GLU A 39 -3.63 -2.05 8.12
N ASP A 40 -3.76 -1.27 7.05
CA ASP A 40 -4.59 -1.63 5.91
C ASP A 40 -4.09 -2.92 5.24
N VAL A 41 -2.77 -3.08 5.11
CA VAL A 41 -2.16 -4.29 4.56
C VAL A 41 -2.38 -5.49 5.49
N TYR A 42 -2.23 -5.29 6.80
CA TYR A 42 -2.52 -6.33 7.79
C TYR A 42 -3.97 -6.79 7.71
N LYS A 43 -4.92 -5.83 7.70
CA LYS A 43 -6.35 -6.13 7.59
C LYS A 43 -6.70 -6.90 6.32
N LEU A 44 -6.06 -6.57 5.20
CA LEU A 44 -6.23 -7.32 3.96
C LEU A 44 -5.90 -8.81 4.16
N PHE A 45 -4.73 -9.12 4.74
CA PHE A 45 -4.30 -10.51 4.93
C PHE A 45 -5.12 -11.30 5.95
N ILE A 46 -5.66 -10.66 6.98
CA ILE A 46 -6.47 -11.38 7.99
C ILE A 46 -7.94 -11.54 7.61
N ASN A 47 -8.45 -10.75 6.66
CA ASN A 47 -9.86 -10.80 6.27
C ASN A 47 -10.09 -11.41 4.88
N THR A 48 -9.02 -11.77 4.16
CA THR A 48 -9.13 -12.30 2.79
C THR A 48 -8.11 -13.40 2.56
N ASP A 49 -8.35 -14.25 1.56
CA ASP A 49 -7.42 -15.30 1.12
C ASP A 49 -6.50 -14.80 -0.01
N ILE A 50 -6.08 -13.54 0.05
CA ILE A 50 -5.16 -12.93 -0.92
C ILE A 50 -3.74 -13.45 -0.69
N ASP A 51 -3.06 -13.86 -1.78
CA ASP A 51 -1.70 -14.40 -1.74
C ASP A 51 -0.62 -13.31 -1.63
N GLY A 52 -0.93 -12.08 -2.01
CA GLY A 52 0.04 -11.00 -1.96
C GLY A 52 -0.57 -9.63 -2.25
N VAL A 53 0.27 -8.61 -2.14
CA VAL A 53 -0.14 -7.21 -2.32
C VAL A 53 0.84 -6.46 -3.20
N ILE A 54 0.31 -5.61 -4.08
CA ILE A 54 1.07 -4.68 -4.91
C ILE A 54 0.85 -3.28 -4.36
N ILE A 55 1.94 -2.61 -3.97
CA ILE A 55 1.91 -1.26 -3.40
C ILE A 55 2.87 -0.38 -4.18
N ALA A 56 2.34 0.65 -4.83
CA ALA A 56 3.14 1.60 -5.60
C ALA A 56 3.32 2.93 -4.85
N SER A 57 2.24 3.67 -4.65
CA SER A 57 2.28 5.06 -4.16
C SER A 57 2.96 5.21 -2.80
N ALA A 58 2.64 4.36 -1.81
CA ALA A 58 3.21 4.47 -0.48
C ALA A 58 4.74 4.28 -0.49
N PHE A 59 5.24 3.30 -1.27
CA PHE A 59 6.68 3.05 -1.39
C PHE A 59 7.39 4.14 -2.19
N HIS A 60 6.80 4.58 -3.31
CA HIS A 60 7.35 5.65 -4.14
C HIS A 60 7.52 6.94 -3.33
N PHE A 61 6.47 7.37 -2.65
CA PHE A 61 6.52 8.62 -1.88
C PHE A 61 7.37 8.51 -0.61
N ASN A 62 7.46 7.32 -0.01
CA ASN A 62 8.41 7.09 1.09
C ASN A 62 9.85 7.27 0.61
N TYR A 63 10.20 6.67 -0.52
CA TYR A 63 11.54 6.83 -1.12
C TYR A 63 11.84 8.29 -1.47
N TYR A 64 10.87 8.98 -2.09
CA TYR A 64 11.01 10.39 -2.41
C TYR A 64 11.22 11.27 -1.18
N LYS A 65 10.47 11.03 -0.10
CA LYS A 65 10.64 11.72 1.19
C LYS A 65 12.05 11.52 1.77
N GLU A 66 12.62 10.32 1.66
CA GLU A 66 13.99 10.06 2.10
C GLU A 66 15.04 10.77 1.23
N LEU A 67 14.81 10.88 -0.08
CA LEU A 67 15.68 11.67 -0.97
C LEU A 67 15.65 13.15 -0.62
N LEU A 68 14.46 13.70 -0.33
CA LEU A 68 14.31 15.09 0.11
C LEU A 68 15.13 15.39 1.36
N LYS A 69 15.08 14.51 2.37
CA LYS A 69 15.88 14.65 3.60
C LYS A 69 17.38 14.67 3.31
N LYS A 70 17.84 13.92 2.32
CA LYS A 70 19.26 13.84 1.93
C LYS A 70 19.73 14.99 1.04
N LYS A 71 18.90 16.01 0.78
CA LYS A 71 19.18 17.14 -0.15
C LYS A 71 19.61 16.69 -1.57
N LYS A 72 19.25 15.49 -1.99
CA LYS A 72 19.51 14.96 -3.33
C LYS A 72 18.26 15.10 -4.20
N ILE A 73 17.85 16.33 -4.52
CA ILE A 73 16.61 16.53 -5.28
C ILE A 73 16.94 16.94 -6.71
N LEU A 74 16.45 16.15 -7.65
CA LEU A 74 15.96 16.62 -8.94
C LEU A 74 14.44 16.70 -8.80
N LEU A 75 13.89 17.91 -8.98
CA LEU A 75 12.44 18.15 -8.99
C LEU A 75 11.89 17.57 -10.29
N ASP A 76 11.42 16.35 -10.27
CA ASP A 76 10.58 15.84 -11.34
C ASP A 76 9.09 15.99 -10.98
N GLY A 77 8.21 15.83 -11.98
CA GLY A 77 6.77 16.17 -11.90
C GLY A 77 5.95 15.46 -10.80
N GLY A 78 6.56 14.60 -9.97
CA GLY A 78 5.92 13.93 -8.83
C GLY A 78 5.84 14.80 -7.56
N SER A 79 6.53 15.94 -7.54
CA SER A 79 6.59 16.81 -6.36
C SER A 79 5.25 17.47 -5.98
N SER A 80 4.36 17.69 -6.94
CA SER A 80 3.03 18.27 -6.69
C SER A 80 2.15 17.42 -5.75
N PHE A 81 2.34 16.10 -5.74
CA PHE A 81 1.62 15.21 -4.83
C PHE A 81 2.04 15.39 -3.36
N LEU A 82 3.31 15.69 -3.10
CA LEU A 82 3.83 15.91 -1.74
C LEU A 82 3.48 17.30 -1.19
N VAL A 83 3.21 18.26 -2.07
CA VAL A 83 2.85 19.63 -1.72
C VAL A 83 1.36 19.76 -1.37
N ASN A 84 0.52 18.86 -1.87
CA ASN A 84 -0.92 18.86 -1.58
C ASN A 84 -1.19 18.45 -0.12
N LYS A 85 -1.39 19.45 0.73
CA LYS A 85 -1.66 19.33 2.18
C LYS A 85 -2.95 18.57 2.53
N ASP A 86 -3.80 18.27 1.55
CA ASP A 86 -5.13 17.66 1.79
C ASP A 86 -5.09 16.14 1.99
N LYS A 87 -3.93 15.50 1.80
CA LYS A 87 -3.75 14.05 2.00
C LYS A 87 -3.16 13.72 3.39
N LYS A 88 -3.70 14.30 4.45
CA LYS A 88 -3.23 14.15 5.84
C LYS A 88 -3.25 12.71 6.38
N ASN A 89 -3.87 11.76 5.68
CA ASN A 89 -4.11 10.41 6.18
C ASN A 89 -3.28 9.32 5.47
N ILE A 90 -2.35 9.68 4.60
CA ILE A 90 -1.48 8.69 3.93
C ILE A 90 -0.16 8.62 4.68
N PHE A 91 0.11 7.47 5.28
CA PHE A 91 1.39 7.16 5.91
C PHE A 91 2.29 6.49 4.88
N PHE A 92 3.37 7.16 4.51
CA PHE A 92 4.38 6.57 3.65
C PHE A 92 5.25 5.63 4.47
N PHE A 93 5.45 4.43 3.98
CA PHE A 93 6.24 3.39 4.64
C PHE A 93 7.11 2.65 3.63
N GLY A 94 8.22 2.09 4.10
CA GLY A 94 9.13 1.31 3.29
C GLY A 94 8.81 -0.19 3.31
N VAL A 95 9.36 -0.92 2.32
CA VAL A 95 9.19 -2.39 2.24
C VAL A 95 9.68 -3.08 3.51
N GLN A 96 10.82 -2.69 4.05
CA GLN A 96 11.39 -3.29 5.25
C GLN A 96 10.52 -3.04 6.49
N GLU A 97 9.95 -1.85 6.60
CA GLU A 97 9.03 -1.49 7.68
C GLU A 97 7.76 -2.32 7.62
N LEU A 98 7.16 -2.46 6.43
CA LEU A 98 5.99 -3.31 6.21
C LEU A 98 6.30 -4.77 6.58
N LYS A 99 7.42 -5.32 6.12
CA LYS A 99 7.80 -6.71 6.45
C LYS A 99 7.98 -6.92 7.95
N LYS A 100 8.64 -6.01 8.66
CA LYS A 100 8.79 -6.07 10.13
C LYS A 100 7.43 -6.02 10.82
N TYR A 101 6.57 -5.10 10.40
CA TYR A 101 5.23 -4.94 10.96
C TYR A 101 4.39 -6.22 10.79
N LEU A 102 4.30 -6.77 9.57
CA LEU A 102 3.53 -7.98 9.30
C LEU A 102 4.07 -9.20 10.08
N LYS A 103 5.40 -9.35 10.16
CA LYS A 103 6.03 -10.41 10.98
C LYS A 103 5.69 -10.27 12.46
N SER A 104 5.66 -9.06 13.01
CA SER A 104 5.25 -8.82 14.41
C SER A 104 3.79 -9.17 14.68
N LYS A 105 2.97 -9.24 13.64
CA LYS A 105 1.57 -9.67 13.66
C LYS A 105 1.37 -11.14 13.27
N ASN A 106 2.45 -11.94 13.23
CA ASN A 106 2.45 -13.36 12.86
C ASN A 106 1.97 -13.64 11.43
N ILE A 107 2.05 -12.67 10.52
CA ILE A 107 1.81 -12.89 9.10
C ILE A 107 3.10 -13.44 8.47
N ASN A 108 3.02 -14.64 7.88
CA ASN A 108 4.15 -15.24 7.18
C ASN A 108 4.35 -14.55 5.83
N ILE A 109 5.46 -13.84 5.68
CA ILE A 109 5.83 -13.11 4.46
C ILE A 109 7.26 -13.42 4.04
N ARG A 110 7.48 -13.47 2.76
CA ARG A 110 8.81 -13.61 2.12
C ARG A 110 9.54 -12.28 1.99
#